data_0457a7970add4a91124e5d8c0d694652
#
_entry.id   0457a7970add4a91124e5d8c0d694652
#
_cell.length_a   1.000
_cell.length_b   1.000
_cell.length_c   1.000
_cell.angle_alpha   90.00
_cell.angle_beta   90.00
_cell.angle_gamma   90.00
#
_symmetry.space_group_name_H-M   'P 1'
#
loop_
_entity.id
_entity.type
_entity.pdbx_description
1 polymer ?
#
loop_
_entity_poly.entity_id
_entity_poly.type
_entity_poly.pdbx_seq_one_letter_code
_entity_poly.pdbx_strand_id
1 'polypeptide(L)'
;VYKRQALWHTWKLPRPDGDDFRSPKSGRMVVREFVETFSEFFRKPQVGVALLFMLLYRLPEAQLVKMIPPFMLDSVAGGGLGLTADHVGTIYGTFGVIGLMLGGIVGGFVASRNGLRYWLHPMAWSMSLTCLTFVYLAFIQPSALWEVYVCVFVEQFGYGFGFTAYMLYLIYFSIGRFKTAHYSICTGFMALGMMLPGMAAGWIADTFSYRSFFLWTMVCCVATIGVCYLVKVDKEFGKEKKLRS
;
A
#
# COMPACT_ATOMS: atom_id res chain seq x y z
N VAL A 1 5.97 22.02 -20.83
CA VAL A 1 5.07 20.84 -20.80
C VAL A 1 3.95 21.04 -19.78
N TYR A 2 4.25 21.39 -18.52
CA TYR A 2 3.26 21.53 -17.45
C TYR A 2 2.16 22.57 -17.70
N LYS A 3 2.49 23.73 -18.32
CA LYS A 3 1.48 24.75 -18.67
C LYS A 3 0.46 24.25 -19.71
N ARG A 4 0.91 23.48 -20.71
CA ARG A 4 0.02 22.89 -21.73
C ARG A 4 -0.85 21.79 -21.12
N GLN A 5 -0.29 20.98 -20.23
CA GLN A 5 -1.02 19.94 -19.51
C GLN A 5 -2.07 20.55 -18.57
N ALA A 6 -1.74 21.63 -17.86
CA ALA A 6 -2.71 22.33 -17.02
C ALA A 6 -3.89 22.88 -17.83
N LEU A 7 -3.62 23.53 -18.98
CA LEU A 7 -4.67 24.01 -19.89
C LEU A 7 -5.55 22.87 -20.42
N TRP A 8 -4.92 21.73 -20.81
CA TRP A 8 -5.66 20.55 -21.24
C TRP A 8 -6.57 20.01 -20.14
N HIS A 9 -6.06 19.89 -18.92
CA HIS A 9 -6.83 19.41 -17.77
C HIS A 9 -7.97 20.34 -17.43
N THR A 10 -7.77 21.67 -17.48
CA THR A 10 -8.83 22.65 -17.23
C THR A 10 -10.00 22.50 -18.22
N TRP A 11 -9.71 22.04 -19.43
CA TRP A 11 -10.72 21.86 -20.47
C TRP A 11 -11.39 20.48 -20.47
N LYS A 12 -10.65 19.41 -20.12
CA LYS A 12 -11.10 18.01 -20.24
C LYS A 12 -11.59 17.38 -18.94
N LEU A 13 -11.11 17.86 -17.78
CA LEU A 13 -11.54 17.28 -16.52
C LEU A 13 -12.99 17.70 -16.20
N PRO A 14 -13.86 16.73 -15.84
CA PRO A 14 -15.19 17.06 -15.35
C PRO A 14 -15.07 17.89 -14.08
N ARG A 15 -15.86 18.95 -13.97
CA ARG A 15 -15.95 19.76 -12.75
C ARG A 15 -16.82 19.00 -11.76
N PRO A 16 -16.35 18.75 -10.52
CA PRO A 16 -17.17 18.11 -9.50
C PRO A 16 -18.39 18.98 -9.18
N ASP A 17 -19.55 18.37 -9.08
CA ASP A 17 -20.74 19.04 -8.57
C ASP A 17 -20.48 19.47 -7.12
N GLY A 18 -20.53 20.77 -6.85
CA GLY A 18 -20.27 21.34 -5.53
C GLY A 18 -18.98 22.15 -5.37
N ASP A 19 -18.13 22.22 -6.40
CA ASP A 19 -16.98 23.16 -6.41
C ASP A 19 -17.45 24.57 -6.80
N ASP A 20 -18.11 25.26 -5.86
CA ASP A 20 -18.41 26.69 -5.99
C ASP A 20 -17.15 27.53 -5.74
N PHE A 21 -16.25 27.57 -6.74
CA PHE A 21 -15.06 28.44 -6.72
C PHE A 21 -15.39 29.94 -6.83
N ARG A 22 -16.68 30.31 -6.89
CA ARG A 22 -17.12 31.69 -7.23
C ARG A 22 -17.31 32.59 -6.03
N SER A 23 -17.32 32.08 -4.83
CA SER A 23 -17.49 32.91 -3.62
C SER A 23 -16.16 33.06 -2.91
N PRO A 24 -15.63 34.28 -2.67
CA PRO A 24 -14.49 34.49 -1.81
C PRO A 24 -14.88 34.05 -0.40
N LYS A 25 -14.39 32.87 0.02
CA LYS A 25 -14.65 32.36 1.36
C LYS A 25 -13.92 33.21 2.39
N SER A 26 -14.62 33.73 3.37
CA SER A 26 -14.01 34.38 4.54
C SER A 26 -13.07 33.38 5.23
N GLY A 27 -11.92 33.83 5.75
CA GLY A 27 -10.97 32.97 6.46
C GLY A 27 -11.63 32.18 7.61
N ARG A 28 -12.64 32.74 8.27
CA ARG A 28 -13.46 32.06 9.27
C ARG A 28 -14.24 30.87 8.69
N MET A 29 -14.72 31.00 7.47
CA MET A 29 -15.48 29.94 6.79
C MET A 29 -14.56 28.77 6.39
N VAL A 30 -13.34 29.06 5.94
CA VAL A 30 -12.32 28.05 5.61
C VAL A 30 -11.92 27.25 6.84
N VAL A 31 -11.65 27.92 7.96
CA VAL A 31 -11.32 27.24 9.24
C VAL A 31 -12.49 26.38 9.72
N ARG A 32 -13.72 26.89 9.62
CA ARG A 32 -14.91 26.13 10.01
C ARG A 32 -15.08 24.85 9.15
N GLU A 33 -14.95 24.96 7.83
CA GLU A 33 -15.02 23.81 6.93
C GLU A 33 -13.91 22.79 7.21
N PHE A 34 -12.71 23.27 7.52
CA PHE A 34 -11.60 22.42 7.89
C PHE A 34 -11.92 21.62 9.17
N VAL A 35 -12.36 22.29 10.23
CA VAL A 35 -12.74 21.62 11.49
C VAL A 35 -13.92 20.67 11.30
N GLU A 36 -14.92 21.06 10.49
CA GLU A 36 -16.07 20.23 10.16
C GLU A 36 -15.63 18.94 9.41
N THR A 37 -14.73 19.07 8.44
CA THR A 37 -14.17 17.93 7.69
C THR A 37 -13.49 16.92 8.63
N PHE A 38 -12.63 17.37 9.54
CA PHE A 38 -11.97 16.49 10.51
C PHE A 38 -12.98 15.88 11.48
N SER A 39 -13.91 16.68 11.99
CA SER A 39 -14.96 16.20 12.90
C SER A 39 -15.83 15.12 12.24
N GLU A 40 -16.26 15.31 11.00
CA GLU A 40 -17.01 14.30 10.24
C GLU A 40 -16.20 13.04 10.00
N PHE A 41 -14.90 13.14 9.69
CA PHE A 41 -14.03 11.99 9.50
C PHE A 41 -13.97 11.11 10.76
N PHE A 42 -13.70 11.70 11.92
CA PHE A 42 -13.56 10.95 13.17
C PHE A 42 -14.90 10.49 13.76
N ARG A 43 -16.03 11.02 13.28
CA ARG A 43 -17.38 10.57 13.65
C ARG A 43 -17.90 9.43 12.74
N LYS A 44 -17.17 9.04 11.71
CA LYS A 44 -17.58 7.93 10.83
C LYS A 44 -17.70 6.63 11.61
N PRO A 45 -18.71 5.80 11.29
CA PRO A 45 -18.84 4.48 11.90
C PRO A 45 -17.57 3.66 11.63
N GLN A 46 -17.11 2.93 12.63
CA GLN A 46 -15.91 2.09 12.58
C GLN A 46 -14.60 2.83 12.28
N VAL A 47 -14.49 4.14 12.56
CA VAL A 47 -13.25 4.90 12.32
C VAL A 47 -12.05 4.28 13.02
N GLY A 48 -12.19 3.76 14.23
CA GLY A 48 -11.10 3.09 14.96
C GLY A 48 -10.58 1.86 14.22
N VAL A 49 -11.47 1.04 13.67
CA VAL A 49 -11.10 -0.14 12.86
C VAL A 49 -10.45 0.31 11.55
N ALA A 50 -10.96 1.36 10.92
CA ALA A 50 -10.39 1.91 9.71
C ALA A 50 -8.97 2.44 9.93
N LEU A 51 -8.74 3.17 11.01
CA LEU A 51 -7.41 3.66 11.39
C LEU A 51 -6.46 2.52 11.67
N LEU A 52 -6.91 1.52 12.43
CA LEU A 52 -6.12 0.32 12.71
C LEU A 52 -5.74 -0.42 11.42
N PHE A 53 -6.68 -0.55 10.48
CA PHE A 53 -6.41 -1.12 9.16
C PHE A 53 -5.38 -0.29 8.40
N MET A 54 -5.53 1.04 8.34
CA MET A 54 -4.61 1.91 7.63
C MET A 54 -3.18 1.85 8.19
N LEU A 55 -3.03 1.66 9.49
CA LEU A 55 -1.72 1.58 10.14
C LEU A 55 -1.09 0.19 10.06
N LEU A 56 -1.88 -0.89 10.17
CA LEU A 56 -1.35 -2.24 10.33
C LEU A 56 -1.36 -3.08 9.04
N TYR A 57 -2.20 -2.74 8.05
CA TYR A 57 -2.28 -3.55 6.83
C TYR A 57 -0.94 -3.70 6.12
N ARG A 58 -0.12 -2.65 6.12
CA ARG A 58 1.19 -2.61 5.47
C ARG A 58 2.37 -2.73 6.45
N LEU A 59 2.12 -3.19 7.66
CA LEU A 59 3.12 -3.29 8.72
C LEU A 59 4.37 -4.10 8.33
N PRO A 60 4.28 -5.32 7.75
CA PRO A 60 5.45 -6.05 7.28
C PRO A 60 6.16 -5.35 6.13
N GLU A 61 5.41 -4.86 5.15
CA GLU A 61 5.92 -4.17 3.95
C GLU A 61 6.69 -2.90 4.31
N ALA A 62 6.19 -2.12 5.26
CA ALA A 62 6.84 -0.90 5.73
C ALA A 62 8.27 -1.14 6.26
N GLN A 63 8.50 -2.31 6.83
CA GLN A 63 9.81 -2.73 7.32
C GLN A 63 10.66 -3.33 6.19
N LEU A 64 10.06 -4.21 5.37
CA LEU A 64 10.73 -4.86 4.24
C LEU A 64 11.35 -3.86 3.29
N VAL A 65 10.59 -2.89 2.79
CA VAL A 65 11.05 -1.92 1.80
C VAL A 65 12.30 -1.13 2.25
N LYS A 66 12.51 -1.01 3.56
CA LYS A 66 13.70 -0.34 4.13
C LYS A 66 14.92 -1.24 4.20
N MET A 67 14.71 -2.54 4.40
CA MET A 67 15.80 -3.48 4.66
C MET A 67 16.19 -4.32 3.44
N ILE A 68 15.36 -4.35 2.40
CA ILE A 68 15.70 -5.10 1.18
C ILE A 68 16.97 -4.55 0.48
N PRO A 69 17.12 -3.24 0.24
CA PRO A 69 18.33 -2.73 -0.40
C PRO A 69 19.63 -3.06 0.37
N PRO A 70 19.75 -2.78 1.69
CA PRO A 70 20.94 -3.18 2.43
C PRO A 70 21.14 -4.70 2.44
N PHE A 71 20.09 -5.50 2.62
CA PHE A 71 20.20 -6.97 2.56
C PHE A 71 20.77 -7.48 1.23
N MET A 72 20.38 -6.87 0.11
CA MET A 72 20.88 -7.26 -1.21
C MET A 72 22.34 -6.85 -1.41
N LEU A 73 22.77 -5.70 -0.87
CA LEU A 73 24.10 -5.13 -1.07
C LEU A 73 25.16 -5.67 -0.10
N ASP A 74 24.75 -5.96 1.14
CA ASP A 74 25.66 -6.41 2.18
C ASP A 74 26.30 -7.74 1.83
N SER A 75 27.52 -7.93 2.29
CA SER A 75 28.30 -9.14 2.03
C SER A 75 27.60 -10.41 2.54
N VAL A 76 27.85 -11.53 1.87
CA VAL A 76 27.35 -12.85 2.28
C VAL A 76 27.81 -13.20 3.69
N ALA A 77 29.04 -12.83 4.06
CA ALA A 77 29.56 -13.03 5.41
C ALA A 77 28.79 -12.23 6.48
N GLY A 78 28.22 -11.08 6.11
CA GLY A 78 27.32 -10.28 6.95
C GLY A 78 25.86 -10.73 6.93
N GLY A 79 25.57 -11.82 6.22
CA GLY A 79 24.20 -12.36 6.08
C GLY A 79 23.38 -11.77 4.94
N GLY A 80 23.97 -10.88 4.13
CA GLY A 80 23.38 -10.30 2.92
C GLY A 80 23.57 -11.20 1.69
N LEU A 81 23.25 -10.67 0.50
CA LEU A 81 23.39 -11.39 -0.78
C LEU A 81 24.66 -11.01 -1.55
N GLY A 82 25.38 -9.95 -1.18
CA GLY A 82 26.62 -9.51 -1.84
C GLY A 82 26.43 -9.03 -3.27
N LEU A 83 25.26 -8.53 -3.63
CA LEU A 83 24.97 -8.08 -4.99
C LEU A 83 25.55 -6.68 -5.24
N THR A 84 25.87 -6.38 -6.49
CA THR A 84 26.23 -5.04 -6.92
C THR A 84 25.02 -4.11 -7.01
N ALA A 85 25.22 -2.80 -6.93
CA ALA A 85 24.18 -1.81 -7.09
C ALA A 85 23.46 -1.93 -8.45
N ASP A 86 24.17 -2.29 -9.52
CA ASP A 86 23.60 -2.51 -10.86
C ASP A 86 22.64 -3.71 -10.88
N HIS A 87 23.00 -4.81 -10.21
CA HIS A 87 22.10 -5.96 -10.05
C HIS A 87 20.84 -5.56 -9.27
N VAL A 88 20.99 -4.89 -8.12
CA VAL A 88 19.86 -4.43 -7.31
C VAL A 88 18.95 -3.49 -8.12
N GLY A 89 19.55 -2.53 -8.87
CA GLY A 89 18.82 -1.63 -9.75
C GLY A 89 18.00 -2.37 -10.83
N THR A 90 18.57 -3.39 -11.44
CA THR A 90 17.89 -4.20 -12.48
C THR A 90 16.79 -5.08 -11.86
N ILE A 91 17.11 -5.77 -10.76
CA ILE A 91 16.18 -6.67 -10.06
C ILE A 91 14.94 -5.88 -9.58
N TYR A 92 15.17 -4.80 -8.84
CA TYR A 92 14.08 -4.05 -8.22
C TYR A 92 13.44 -3.04 -9.18
N GLY A 93 14.26 -2.31 -9.95
CA GLY A 93 13.81 -1.25 -10.84
C GLY A 93 13.17 -1.76 -12.13
N THR A 94 13.48 -2.98 -12.57
CA THR A 94 12.88 -3.55 -13.78
C THR A 94 11.92 -4.68 -13.43
N PHE A 95 12.45 -5.80 -12.93
CA PHE A 95 11.62 -6.99 -12.66
C PHE A 95 10.63 -6.76 -11.50
N GLY A 96 11.07 -6.07 -10.45
CA GLY A 96 10.18 -5.69 -9.35
C GLY A 96 9.05 -4.78 -9.80
N VAL A 97 9.35 -3.74 -10.59
CA VAL A 97 8.32 -2.83 -11.12
C VAL A 97 7.33 -3.56 -12.03
N ILE A 98 7.80 -4.46 -12.89
CA ILE A 98 6.91 -5.28 -13.74
C ILE A 98 6.00 -6.15 -12.86
N GLY A 99 6.55 -6.82 -11.85
CA GLY A 99 5.77 -7.60 -10.88
C GLY A 99 4.69 -6.77 -10.19
N LEU A 100 5.10 -5.62 -9.65
CA LEU A 100 4.20 -4.67 -8.98
C LEU A 100 3.04 -4.22 -9.88
N MET A 101 3.35 -3.81 -11.12
CA MET A 101 2.35 -3.36 -12.08
C MET A 101 1.37 -4.48 -12.46
N LEU A 102 1.89 -5.67 -12.75
CA LEU A 102 1.06 -6.83 -13.07
C LEU A 102 0.15 -7.21 -11.90
N GLY A 103 0.70 -7.24 -10.68
CA GLY A 103 -0.07 -7.49 -9.46
C GLY A 103 -1.20 -6.48 -9.27
N GLY A 104 -0.92 -5.19 -9.45
CA GLY A 104 -1.91 -4.12 -9.37
C GLY A 104 -3.00 -4.22 -10.45
N ILE A 105 -2.63 -4.49 -11.71
CA ILE A 105 -3.58 -4.66 -12.82
C ILE A 105 -4.50 -5.87 -12.58
N VAL A 106 -3.91 -7.02 -12.23
CA VAL A 106 -4.69 -8.24 -11.91
C VAL A 106 -5.60 -7.97 -10.70
N GLY A 107 -5.07 -7.31 -9.66
CA GLY A 107 -5.83 -6.94 -8.48
C GLY A 107 -7.03 -6.05 -8.81
N GLY A 108 -6.84 -5.01 -9.62
CA GLY A 108 -7.92 -4.14 -10.09
C GLY A 108 -8.98 -4.91 -10.89
N PHE A 109 -8.55 -5.77 -11.79
CA PHE A 109 -9.44 -6.56 -12.63
C PHE A 109 -10.30 -7.54 -11.82
N VAL A 110 -9.73 -8.29 -10.89
CA VAL A 110 -10.51 -9.25 -10.08
C VAL A 110 -11.41 -8.54 -9.08
N ALA A 111 -10.96 -7.42 -8.50
CA ALA A 111 -11.77 -6.61 -7.60
C ALA A 111 -13.00 -6.01 -8.30
N SER A 112 -12.86 -5.57 -9.55
CA SER A 112 -14.00 -5.03 -10.33
C SER A 112 -15.08 -6.07 -10.60
N ARG A 113 -14.72 -7.35 -10.69
CA ARG A 113 -15.68 -8.44 -10.92
C ARG A 113 -16.46 -8.85 -9.67
N ASN A 114 -15.76 -9.06 -8.55
CA ASN A 114 -16.36 -9.67 -7.36
C ASN A 114 -16.49 -8.71 -6.17
N GLY A 115 -15.92 -7.51 -6.29
CA GLY A 115 -15.93 -6.48 -5.24
C GLY A 115 -14.82 -6.65 -4.20
N LEU A 116 -14.55 -5.56 -3.50
CA LEU A 116 -13.49 -5.51 -2.48
C LEU A 116 -13.71 -6.51 -1.35
N ARG A 117 -14.96 -6.68 -0.89
CA ARG A 117 -15.27 -7.59 0.23
C ARG A 117 -14.82 -9.02 -0.02
N TYR A 118 -14.94 -9.50 -1.25
CA TYR A 118 -14.53 -10.86 -1.62
C TYR A 118 -13.01 -10.99 -1.67
N TRP A 119 -12.33 -9.99 -2.26
CA TRP A 119 -10.89 -10.04 -2.53
C TRP A 119 -10.01 -9.50 -1.41
N LEU A 120 -10.57 -8.83 -0.38
CA LEU A 120 -9.79 -8.24 0.71
C LEU A 120 -8.85 -9.27 1.38
N HIS A 121 -9.40 -10.45 1.77
CA HIS A 121 -8.61 -11.49 2.43
C HIS A 121 -7.62 -12.18 1.49
N PRO A 122 -8.01 -12.66 0.27
CA PRO A 122 -7.04 -13.22 -0.66
C PRO A 122 -5.89 -12.26 -1.01
N MET A 123 -6.18 -10.96 -1.15
CA MET A 123 -5.17 -9.95 -1.41
C MET A 123 -4.24 -9.72 -0.23
N ALA A 124 -4.78 -9.69 0.99
CA ALA A 124 -3.96 -9.60 2.22
C ALA A 124 -3.06 -10.83 2.38
N TRP A 125 -3.59 -12.02 2.13
CA TRP A 125 -2.81 -13.25 2.17
C TRP A 125 -1.72 -13.28 1.09
N SER A 126 -2.03 -12.85 -0.14
CA SER A 126 -1.03 -12.77 -1.21
C SER A 126 0.14 -11.89 -0.80
N MET A 127 -0.13 -10.66 -0.32
CA MET A 127 0.90 -9.73 0.12
C MET A 127 1.73 -10.29 1.30
N SER A 128 1.09 -10.99 2.22
CA SER A 128 1.77 -11.54 3.40
C SER A 128 2.61 -12.77 3.07
N LEU A 129 2.09 -13.69 2.25
CA LEU A 129 2.81 -14.92 1.92
C LEU A 129 4.02 -14.69 1.02
N THR A 130 3.97 -13.69 0.15
CA THR A 130 5.11 -13.38 -0.72
C THR A 130 6.32 -12.84 0.06
N CYS A 131 6.14 -12.34 1.29
CA CYS A 131 7.26 -12.00 2.18
C CYS A 131 8.16 -13.22 2.50
N LEU A 132 7.65 -14.45 2.35
CA LEU A 132 8.43 -15.69 2.52
C LEU A 132 9.59 -15.79 1.53
N THR A 133 9.52 -15.13 0.39
CA THR A 133 10.63 -15.12 -0.58
C THR A 133 11.90 -14.52 0.02
N PHE A 134 11.79 -13.49 0.86
CA PHE A 134 12.93 -12.90 1.55
C PHE A 134 13.43 -13.77 2.71
N VAL A 135 12.53 -14.49 3.39
CA VAL A 135 12.96 -15.53 4.34
C VAL A 135 13.79 -16.57 3.61
N TYR A 136 13.30 -17.09 2.46
CA TYR A 136 14.04 -18.03 1.62
C TYR A 136 15.44 -17.48 1.24
N LEU A 137 15.50 -16.27 0.68
CA LEU A 137 16.76 -15.65 0.28
C LEU A 137 17.75 -15.48 1.44
N ALA A 138 17.27 -15.13 2.65
CA ALA A 138 18.13 -14.94 3.82
C ALA A 138 18.67 -16.26 4.40
N PHE A 139 17.92 -17.36 4.28
CA PHE A 139 18.38 -18.66 4.79
C PHE A 139 19.24 -19.42 3.79
N ILE A 140 18.87 -19.39 2.51
CA ILE A 140 19.53 -20.18 1.45
C ILE A 140 20.70 -19.42 0.86
N GLN A 141 20.64 -18.07 0.76
CA GLN A 141 21.64 -17.21 0.13
C GLN A 141 22.09 -17.79 -1.23
N PRO A 142 21.17 -17.93 -2.20
CA PRO A 142 21.44 -18.62 -3.43
C PRO A 142 22.55 -17.93 -4.23
N SER A 143 23.46 -18.72 -4.81
CA SER A 143 24.50 -18.24 -5.71
C SER A 143 23.97 -17.90 -7.10
N ALA A 144 22.83 -18.45 -7.48
CA ALA A 144 22.21 -18.24 -8.77
C ALA A 144 21.35 -16.97 -8.78
N LEU A 145 21.76 -15.97 -9.52
CA LEU A 145 21.13 -14.66 -9.57
C LEU A 145 19.65 -14.72 -10.02
N TRP A 146 19.28 -15.66 -10.88
CA TRP A 146 17.91 -15.83 -11.35
C TRP A 146 16.90 -16.12 -10.22
N GLU A 147 17.32 -16.80 -9.16
CA GLU A 147 16.47 -17.07 -7.99
C GLU A 147 16.08 -15.77 -7.30
N VAL A 148 17.01 -14.83 -7.19
CA VAL A 148 16.76 -13.51 -6.61
C VAL A 148 15.76 -12.72 -7.49
N TYR A 149 15.91 -12.77 -8.82
CA TYR A 149 14.96 -12.17 -9.77
C TYR A 149 13.54 -12.71 -9.58
N VAL A 150 13.38 -14.03 -9.48
CA VAL A 150 12.07 -14.66 -9.29
C VAL A 150 11.48 -14.30 -7.93
N CYS A 151 12.28 -14.35 -6.86
CA CYS A 151 11.81 -14.02 -5.52
C CYS A 151 11.30 -12.58 -5.44
N VAL A 152 12.04 -11.61 -5.98
CA VAL A 152 11.62 -10.20 -5.98
C VAL A 152 10.41 -9.99 -6.89
N PHE A 153 10.35 -10.62 -8.04
CA PHE A 153 9.19 -10.54 -8.93
C PHE A 153 7.91 -11.05 -8.22
N VAL A 154 7.98 -12.21 -7.58
CA VAL A 154 6.85 -12.82 -6.86
C VAL A 154 6.41 -11.95 -5.69
N GLU A 155 7.37 -11.43 -4.91
CA GLU A 155 7.08 -10.55 -3.79
C GLU A 155 6.41 -9.25 -4.27
N GLN A 156 6.97 -8.59 -5.27
CA GLN A 156 6.42 -7.36 -5.82
C GLN A 156 5.06 -7.56 -6.50
N PHE A 157 4.83 -8.70 -7.13
CA PHE A 157 3.51 -9.07 -7.64
C PHE A 157 2.50 -9.20 -6.49
N GLY A 158 2.85 -9.95 -5.45
CA GLY A 158 1.99 -10.12 -4.26
C GLY A 158 1.70 -8.80 -3.57
N TYR A 159 2.70 -7.94 -3.46
CA TYR A 159 2.55 -6.59 -2.94
C TYR A 159 1.61 -5.75 -3.81
N GLY A 160 1.80 -5.67 -5.12
CA GLY A 160 0.92 -4.91 -6.02
C GLY A 160 -0.53 -5.39 -5.98
N PHE A 161 -0.71 -6.71 -5.93
CA PHE A 161 -2.01 -7.33 -5.81
C PHE A 161 -2.69 -6.98 -4.47
N GLY A 162 -1.99 -7.11 -3.36
CA GLY A 162 -2.50 -6.78 -2.03
C GLY A 162 -2.73 -5.28 -1.81
N PHE A 163 -1.84 -4.44 -2.36
CA PHE A 163 -1.97 -2.99 -2.27
C PHE A 163 -3.23 -2.46 -2.95
N THR A 164 -3.73 -3.17 -3.97
CA THR A 164 -5.01 -2.83 -4.62
C THR A 164 -6.17 -2.86 -3.62
N ALA A 165 -6.26 -3.88 -2.75
CA ALA A 165 -7.31 -3.93 -1.71
C ALA A 165 -7.18 -2.77 -0.72
N TYR A 166 -5.96 -2.42 -0.35
CA TYR A 166 -5.69 -1.29 0.53
C TYR A 166 -6.20 0.03 -0.06
N MET A 167 -5.84 0.33 -1.31
CA MET A 167 -6.26 1.56 -2.00
C MET A 167 -7.79 1.61 -2.17
N LEU A 168 -8.41 0.50 -2.54
CA LEU A 168 -9.87 0.42 -2.65
C LEU A 168 -10.55 0.66 -1.30
N TYR A 169 -9.97 0.18 -0.20
CA TYR A 169 -10.51 0.43 1.13
C TYR A 169 -10.39 1.92 1.54
N LEU A 170 -9.29 2.58 1.22
CA LEU A 170 -9.13 4.01 1.46
C LEU A 170 -10.22 4.82 0.71
N ILE A 171 -10.47 4.46 -0.55
CA ILE A 171 -11.54 5.07 -1.35
C ILE A 171 -12.91 4.79 -0.71
N TYR A 172 -13.18 3.56 -0.32
CA TYR A 172 -14.42 3.16 0.35
C TYR A 172 -14.68 3.97 1.62
N PHE A 173 -13.68 4.06 2.50
CA PHE A 173 -13.82 4.79 3.76
C PHE A 173 -13.95 6.31 3.56
N SER A 174 -13.45 6.83 2.44
CA SER A 174 -13.51 8.26 2.11
C SER A 174 -14.87 8.72 1.60
N ILE A 175 -15.78 7.82 1.23
CA ILE A 175 -17.11 8.16 0.68
C ILE A 175 -17.87 9.09 1.66
N GLY A 176 -18.46 10.17 1.13
CA GLY A 176 -19.23 11.14 1.87
C GLY A 176 -19.10 12.55 1.28
N ARG A 177 -19.61 13.55 2.01
CA ARG A 177 -19.63 14.95 1.59
C ARG A 177 -18.23 15.50 1.28
N PHE A 178 -17.24 15.19 2.12
CA PHE A 178 -15.85 15.64 1.98
C PHE A 178 -14.93 14.54 1.47
N LYS A 179 -15.35 13.75 0.46
CA LYS A 179 -14.64 12.55 -0.02
C LYS A 179 -13.14 12.78 -0.32
N THR A 180 -12.80 13.88 -1.00
CA THR A 180 -11.40 14.20 -1.37
C THR A 180 -10.56 14.50 -0.13
N ALA A 181 -11.08 15.31 0.79
CA ALA A 181 -10.39 15.64 2.03
C ALA A 181 -10.26 14.41 2.95
N HIS A 182 -11.31 13.60 3.07
CA HIS A 182 -11.25 12.33 3.81
C HIS A 182 -10.25 11.36 3.21
N TYR A 183 -10.16 11.28 1.87
CA TYR A 183 -9.13 10.46 1.20
C TYR A 183 -7.71 10.97 1.52
N SER A 184 -7.51 12.29 1.57
CA SER A 184 -6.23 12.89 1.96
C SER A 184 -5.87 12.56 3.42
N ILE A 185 -6.84 12.54 4.33
CA ILE A 185 -6.62 12.10 5.72
C ILE A 185 -6.23 10.62 5.75
N CYS A 186 -6.94 9.76 5.00
CA CYS A 186 -6.61 8.33 4.90
C CYS A 186 -5.18 8.11 4.38
N THR A 187 -4.75 8.86 3.35
CA THR A 187 -3.37 8.78 2.83
C THR A 187 -2.33 9.31 3.82
N GLY A 188 -2.69 10.26 4.67
CA GLY A 188 -1.86 10.69 5.79
C GLY A 188 -1.62 9.55 6.79
N PHE A 189 -2.67 8.81 7.19
CA PHE A 189 -2.53 7.62 8.04
C PHE A 189 -1.77 6.48 7.34
N MET A 190 -1.95 6.32 6.02
CA MET A 190 -1.13 5.41 5.22
C MET A 190 0.37 5.75 5.33
N ALA A 191 0.71 7.03 5.21
CA ALA A 191 2.09 7.47 5.34
C ALA A 191 2.65 7.20 6.75
N LEU A 192 1.89 7.46 7.81
CA LEU A 192 2.27 7.14 9.19
C LEU A 192 2.49 5.62 9.37
N GLY A 193 1.60 4.79 8.82
CA GLY A 193 1.72 3.33 8.86
C GLY A 193 2.94 2.79 8.13
N MET A 194 3.51 3.55 7.17
CA MET A 194 4.78 3.23 6.51
C MET A 194 5.99 3.78 7.27
N MET A 195 5.88 5.01 7.76
CA MET A 195 7.01 5.70 8.40
C MET A 195 7.40 5.07 9.74
N LEU A 196 6.41 4.87 10.64
CA LEU A 196 6.69 4.42 12.01
C LEU A 196 7.35 3.04 12.05
N PRO A 197 6.81 1.98 11.40
CA PRO A 197 7.48 0.69 11.38
C PRO A 197 8.79 0.71 10.57
N GLY A 198 8.85 1.51 9.49
CA GLY A 198 10.05 1.67 8.69
C GLY A 198 11.22 2.29 9.45
N MET A 199 10.96 3.20 10.39
CA MET A 199 12.00 3.77 11.27
C MET A 199 12.58 2.72 12.25
N ALA A 200 11.75 1.80 12.73
CA ALA A 200 12.19 0.73 13.63
C ALA A 200 12.96 -0.39 12.90
N ALA A 201 12.76 -0.54 11.58
CA ALA A 201 13.30 -1.64 10.81
C ALA A 201 14.84 -1.73 10.85
N GLY A 202 15.53 -0.60 10.72
CA GLY A 202 16.99 -0.54 10.79
C GLY A 202 17.50 -1.01 12.15
N TRP A 203 16.97 -0.45 13.23
CA TRP A 203 17.35 -0.85 14.58
C TRP A 203 17.09 -2.35 14.86
N ILE A 204 15.99 -2.88 14.36
CA ILE A 204 15.67 -4.32 14.50
C ILE A 204 16.70 -5.15 13.72
N ALA A 205 17.04 -4.77 12.50
CA ALA A 205 17.99 -5.51 11.67
C ALA A 205 19.43 -5.43 12.22
N ASP A 206 19.84 -4.29 12.78
CA ASP A 206 21.15 -4.12 13.41
C ASP A 206 21.28 -4.92 14.71
N THR A 207 20.17 -5.07 15.43
CA THR A 207 20.12 -5.84 16.70
C THR A 207 20.02 -7.33 16.47
N PHE A 208 19.25 -7.72 15.44
CA PHE A 208 18.99 -9.10 15.06
C PHE A 208 19.55 -9.33 13.66
N SER A 209 20.02 -10.49 13.30
CA SER A 209 20.47 -10.81 11.94
C SER A 209 19.35 -10.64 10.89
N TYR A 210 19.69 -10.53 9.60
CA TYR A 210 18.72 -10.52 8.50
C TYR A 210 17.73 -11.68 8.56
N ARG A 211 18.17 -12.89 8.93
CA ARG A 211 17.32 -14.07 9.10
C ARG A 211 16.22 -13.83 10.14
N SER A 212 16.62 -13.32 11.30
CA SER A 212 15.68 -13.02 12.38
C SER A 212 14.75 -11.86 12.00
N PHE A 213 15.24 -10.86 11.29
CA PHE A 213 14.45 -9.74 10.79
C PHE A 213 13.35 -10.21 9.84
N PHE A 214 13.66 -11.05 8.84
CA PHE A 214 12.64 -11.55 7.92
C PHE A 214 11.64 -12.51 8.59
N LEU A 215 12.05 -13.27 9.61
CA LEU A 215 11.11 -14.02 10.43
C LEU A 215 10.19 -13.10 11.25
N TRP A 216 10.73 -12.00 11.78
CA TRP A 216 9.93 -10.98 12.46
C TRP A 216 8.89 -10.35 11.52
N THR A 217 9.24 -10.06 10.27
CA THR A 217 8.25 -9.55 9.30
C THR A 217 7.12 -10.54 9.05
N MET A 218 7.39 -11.85 9.09
CA MET A 218 6.33 -12.86 9.01
C MET A 218 5.41 -12.84 10.23
N VAL A 219 5.92 -12.57 11.43
CA VAL A 219 5.09 -12.35 12.61
C VAL A 219 4.21 -11.11 12.43
N CYS A 220 4.73 -10.03 11.84
CA CYS A 220 3.97 -8.83 11.53
C CYS A 220 2.81 -9.09 10.53
N CYS A 221 2.94 -10.09 9.65
CA CYS A 221 1.85 -10.48 8.73
C CYS A 221 0.59 -10.94 9.47
N VAL A 222 0.73 -11.48 10.68
CA VAL A 222 -0.43 -11.87 11.52
C VAL A 222 -1.29 -10.64 11.85
N ALA A 223 -0.66 -9.49 12.14
CA ALA A 223 -1.38 -8.25 12.38
C ALA A 223 -2.12 -7.76 11.12
N THR A 224 -1.49 -7.83 9.95
CA THR A 224 -2.09 -7.51 8.66
C THR A 224 -3.34 -8.35 8.38
N ILE A 225 -3.24 -9.66 8.55
CA ILE A 225 -4.35 -10.58 8.34
C ILE A 225 -5.42 -10.36 9.40
N GLY A 226 -5.02 -10.24 10.67
CA GLY A 226 -5.94 -10.03 11.80
C GLY A 226 -6.81 -8.79 11.62
N VAL A 227 -6.22 -7.66 11.20
CA VAL A 227 -6.98 -6.42 11.00
C VAL A 227 -7.99 -6.54 9.85
N CYS A 228 -7.73 -7.35 8.82
CA CYS A 228 -8.67 -7.58 7.72
C CYS A 228 -9.98 -8.25 8.19
N TYR A 229 -9.94 -9.08 9.24
CA TYR A 229 -11.17 -9.69 9.80
C TYR A 229 -12.03 -8.70 10.59
N LEU A 230 -11.46 -7.60 11.06
CA LEU A 230 -12.21 -6.54 11.76
C LEU A 230 -12.94 -5.61 10.81
N VAL A 231 -12.46 -5.52 9.57
CA VAL A 231 -12.97 -4.58 8.56
C VAL A 231 -14.28 -5.08 7.96
N LYS A 232 -15.28 -4.20 7.92
CA LYS A 232 -16.56 -4.46 7.26
C LYS A 232 -16.67 -3.61 6.00
N VAL A 233 -16.80 -4.25 4.86
CA VAL A 233 -16.98 -3.62 3.55
C VAL A 233 -18.34 -4.01 2.98
N ASP A 234 -18.98 -3.07 2.30
CA ASP A 234 -20.23 -3.33 1.56
C ASP A 234 -20.00 -4.39 0.48
N LYS A 235 -20.99 -5.28 0.29
CA LYS A 235 -20.91 -6.38 -0.69
C LYS A 235 -20.82 -5.92 -2.14
N GLU A 236 -21.39 -4.76 -2.42
CA GLU A 236 -21.47 -4.24 -3.79
C GLU A 236 -20.34 -3.26 -4.12
N PHE A 237 -19.55 -2.83 -3.11
CA PHE A 237 -18.46 -1.90 -3.35
C PHE A 237 -17.34 -2.52 -4.20
N GLY A 238 -16.95 -1.79 -5.23
CA GLY A 238 -15.88 -2.19 -6.15
C GLY A 238 -16.33 -3.08 -7.30
N LYS A 239 -17.60 -3.53 -7.33
CA LYS A 239 -18.14 -4.29 -8.46
C LYS A 239 -18.47 -3.37 -9.62
N GLU A 240 -18.19 -3.83 -10.84
CA GLU A 240 -18.65 -3.19 -12.06
C GLU A 240 -20.17 -3.23 -12.11
N LYS A 241 -20.82 -2.06 -12.19
CA LYS A 241 -22.25 -2.00 -12.44
C LYS A 241 -22.50 -2.55 -13.84
N LYS A 242 -23.10 -3.75 -13.95
CA LYS A 242 -23.64 -4.22 -15.22
C LYS A 242 -24.60 -3.14 -15.73
N LEU A 243 -24.22 -2.46 -16.80
CA LEU A 243 -25.15 -1.65 -17.57
C LEU A 243 -26.29 -2.60 -17.95
N ARG A 244 -27.47 -2.39 -17.38
CA ARG A 244 -28.69 -3.06 -17.85
C ARG A 244 -28.91 -2.55 -19.27
N SER A 245 -28.59 -3.42 -20.24
CA SER A 245 -29.01 -3.30 -21.62
C SER A 245 -30.52 -3.35 -21.74
#